data_f2804c75484207c6d91307940cef1bd3
#
_entry.id   f2804c75484207c6d91307940cef1bd3
#
_cell.length_a   1.000
_cell.length_b   1.000
_cell.length_c   1.000
_cell.angle_alpha   90.00
_cell.angle_beta   90.00
_cell.angle_gamma   90.00
#
_symmetry.space_group_name_H-M   'P 1'
#
loop_
_entity.id
_entity.type
_entity.pdbx_description
1 polymer ?
#
loop_
_entity_poly.entity_id
_entity_poly.type
_entity_poly.pdbx_seq_one_letter_code
_entity_poly.pdbx_strand_id
1 'polypeptide(L)'
;MLFRSEKLRYDKIIIMTDADVDGSHIATLMLTFFFRKMKELIENGHVYIATPPLYLVKKGKQERYCWTEKERDEISAEFGKGVHIQRYKGLGEMNAHQLWETTMNPDTRILRQVNIENAAEADRIFSMLMGDEVPPRREFIERNAHYANIDA
;
A
#
# COMPACT_ATOMS: atom_id res chain seq x y z
N MET A 1 27.92 -8.45 6.47
CA MET A 1 28.12 -8.14 5.05
C MET A 1 27.09 -7.07 4.71
N LEU A 2 27.53 -5.86 4.38
CA LEU A 2 26.63 -4.77 4.00
C LEU A 2 26.10 -5.04 2.60
N PHE A 3 24.80 -4.83 2.40
CA PHE A 3 24.17 -4.88 1.09
C PHE A 3 24.76 -3.79 0.20
N ARG A 4 25.07 -4.12 -1.05
CA ARG A 4 25.53 -3.15 -2.06
C ARG A 4 24.54 -3.10 -3.21
N SER A 5 23.92 -1.95 -3.42
CA SER A 5 22.93 -1.71 -4.49
C SER A 5 23.49 -1.93 -5.90
N GLU A 6 24.78 -1.74 -6.11
CA GLU A 6 25.49 -1.99 -7.37
C GLU A 6 25.36 -3.43 -7.91
N LYS A 7 25.02 -4.39 -7.05
CA LYS A 7 24.82 -5.81 -7.40
C LYS A 7 23.35 -6.18 -7.55
N LEU A 8 22.45 -5.21 -7.48
CA LEU A 8 21.02 -5.44 -7.62
C LEU A 8 20.70 -5.94 -9.04
N ARG A 9 19.96 -7.06 -9.11
CA ARG A 9 19.53 -7.66 -10.38
C ARG A 9 18.16 -7.17 -10.84
N TYR A 10 17.46 -6.43 -10.00
CA TYR A 10 16.08 -5.98 -10.22
C TYR A 10 16.02 -4.47 -10.12
N ASP A 11 15.33 -3.84 -11.05
CA ASP A 11 15.13 -2.39 -11.05
C ASP A 11 14.17 -1.95 -9.93
N LYS A 12 13.10 -2.73 -9.72
CA LYS A 12 12.05 -2.42 -8.74
C LYS A 12 11.76 -3.60 -7.84
N ILE A 13 11.64 -3.31 -6.55
CA ILE A 13 11.12 -4.21 -5.52
C ILE A 13 9.76 -3.67 -5.11
N ILE A 14 8.71 -4.42 -5.40
CA ILE A 14 7.33 -3.98 -5.22
C ILE A 14 6.68 -4.77 -4.09
N ILE A 15 6.33 -4.09 -3.00
CA ILE A 15 5.58 -4.67 -1.89
C ILE A 15 4.11 -4.70 -2.29
N MET A 16 3.52 -5.89 -2.29
CA MET A 16 2.10 -6.12 -2.57
C MET A 16 1.47 -6.82 -1.39
N THR A 17 0.57 -6.13 -0.69
CA THR A 17 -0.17 -6.65 0.45
C THR A 17 -1.65 -6.33 0.30
N ASP A 18 -2.49 -7.04 1.04
CA ASP A 18 -3.93 -6.77 1.09
C ASP A 18 -4.21 -5.37 1.65
N ALA A 19 -5.36 -4.80 1.27
CA ALA A 19 -5.78 -3.47 1.71
C ALA A 19 -6.51 -3.53 3.06
N ASP A 20 -5.97 -4.30 4.01
CA ASP A 20 -6.49 -4.47 5.36
C ASP A 20 -5.42 -4.16 6.42
N VAL A 21 -5.77 -4.33 7.69
CA VAL A 21 -4.87 -4.06 8.82
C VAL A 21 -3.66 -4.99 8.81
N ASP A 22 -3.84 -6.27 8.50
CA ASP A 22 -2.77 -7.27 8.47
C ASP A 22 -1.81 -7.00 7.31
N GLY A 23 -2.33 -6.65 6.14
CA GLY A 23 -1.53 -6.24 4.98
C GLY A 23 -0.70 -5.00 5.26
N SER A 24 -1.27 -4.01 5.94
CA SER A 24 -0.54 -2.80 6.38
C SER A 24 0.58 -3.13 7.37
N HIS A 25 0.35 -4.07 8.29
CA HIS A 25 1.37 -4.54 9.23
C HIS A 25 2.51 -5.27 8.50
N ILE A 26 2.19 -6.16 7.56
CA ILE A 26 3.20 -6.86 6.75
C ILE A 26 4.03 -5.87 5.95
N ALA A 27 3.40 -4.88 5.30
CA ALA A 27 4.11 -3.83 4.57
C ALA A 27 5.06 -3.05 5.48
N THR A 28 4.63 -2.70 6.70
CA THR A 28 5.46 -2.00 7.69
C THR A 28 6.66 -2.85 8.12
N LEU A 29 6.48 -4.14 8.33
CA LEU A 29 7.59 -5.07 8.65
C LEU A 29 8.60 -5.14 7.51
N MET A 30 8.16 -5.25 6.27
CA MET A 30 9.02 -5.28 5.09
C MET A 30 9.78 -3.96 4.93
N LEU A 31 9.13 -2.83 5.11
CA LEU A 31 9.77 -1.50 5.06
C LEU A 31 10.82 -1.36 6.17
N THR A 32 10.52 -1.80 7.39
CA THR A 32 11.47 -1.82 8.50
C THR A 32 12.69 -2.67 8.18
N PHE A 33 12.49 -3.85 7.59
CA PHE A 33 13.57 -4.71 7.17
C PHE A 33 14.47 -4.03 6.12
N PHE A 34 13.90 -3.45 5.07
CA PHE A 34 14.67 -2.74 4.04
C PHE A 34 15.39 -1.53 4.64
N PHE A 35 14.71 -0.76 5.48
CA PHE A 35 15.30 0.40 6.12
C PHE A 35 16.53 0.03 6.96
N ARG A 36 16.45 -1.03 7.78
CA ARG A 36 17.52 -1.42 8.70
C ARG A 36 18.64 -2.22 8.06
N LYS A 37 18.34 -3.01 7.03
CA LYS A 37 19.30 -3.97 6.45
C LYS A 37 19.75 -3.62 5.04
N MET A 38 18.93 -2.87 4.29
CA MET A 38 19.15 -2.58 2.87
C MET A 38 18.73 -1.14 2.53
N LYS A 39 19.15 -0.19 3.36
CA LYS A 39 18.75 1.21 3.29
C LYS A 39 19.01 1.83 1.91
N GLU A 40 20.14 1.48 1.28
CA GLU A 40 20.50 1.93 -0.06
C GLU A 40 19.41 1.62 -1.12
N LEU A 41 18.60 0.57 -0.95
CA LEU A 41 17.50 0.27 -1.86
C LEU A 41 16.41 1.34 -1.83
N ILE A 42 16.15 1.90 -0.65
CA ILE A 42 15.17 2.97 -0.49
C ILE A 42 15.77 4.29 -0.97
N GLU A 43 17.00 4.60 -0.57
CA GLU A 43 17.70 5.83 -0.93
C GLU A 43 17.88 5.96 -2.46
N ASN A 44 18.14 4.84 -3.14
CA ASN A 44 18.28 4.78 -4.60
C ASN A 44 16.94 4.58 -5.34
N GLY A 45 15.80 4.60 -4.63
CA GLY A 45 14.47 4.60 -5.23
C GLY A 45 14.02 3.27 -5.83
N HIS A 46 14.53 2.13 -5.34
CA HIS A 46 14.18 0.79 -5.84
C HIS A 46 12.95 0.17 -5.15
N VAL A 47 12.49 0.72 -4.01
CA VAL A 47 11.40 0.15 -3.23
C VAL A 47 10.09 0.87 -3.52
N TYR A 48 9.04 0.10 -3.83
CA TYR A 48 7.71 0.58 -4.16
C TYR A 48 6.65 -0.20 -3.40
N ILE A 49 5.49 0.45 -3.20
CA ILE A 49 4.27 -0.18 -2.70
C ILE A 49 3.26 -0.18 -3.84
N ALA A 50 2.71 -1.34 -4.18
CA ALA A 50 1.61 -1.46 -5.12
C ALA A 50 0.32 -0.88 -4.51
N THR A 51 -0.46 -0.19 -5.34
CA THR A 51 -1.73 0.40 -4.93
C THR A 51 -2.85 -0.21 -5.77
N PRO A 52 -3.38 -1.39 -5.38
CA PRO A 52 -4.52 -1.99 -6.06
C PRO A 52 -5.78 -1.15 -5.85
N PRO A 53 -6.79 -1.25 -6.74
CA PRO A 53 -8.05 -0.55 -6.55
C PRO A 53 -8.83 -1.13 -5.34
N LEU A 54 -9.59 -0.26 -4.68
CA LEU A 54 -10.45 -0.63 -3.56
C LEU A 54 -11.86 -1.03 -4.01
N TYR A 55 -12.30 -0.53 -5.16
CA TYR A 55 -13.65 -0.78 -5.66
C TYR A 55 -13.67 -1.10 -7.16
N LEU A 56 -14.64 -1.92 -7.54
CA LEU A 56 -15.09 -2.10 -8.92
C LEU A 56 -16.53 -1.65 -9.03
N VAL A 57 -16.78 -0.68 -9.89
CA VAL A 57 -18.12 -0.18 -10.21
C VAL A 57 -18.55 -0.76 -11.55
N LYS A 58 -19.66 -1.48 -11.60
CA LYS A 58 -20.10 -2.21 -12.78
C LYS A 58 -21.56 -1.94 -13.11
N LYS A 59 -21.87 -1.76 -14.40
CA LYS A 59 -23.21 -1.68 -14.94
C LYS A 59 -23.28 -2.36 -16.30
N GLY A 60 -23.93 -3.52 -16.37
CA GLY A 60 -23.99 -4.31 -17.59
C GLY A 60 -22.60 -4.73 -18.08
N LYS A 61 -22.17 -4.20 -19.22
CA LYS A 61 -20.84 -4.45 -19.81
C LYS A 61 -19.80 -3.38 -19.45
N GLN A 62 -20.20 -2.30 -18.82
CA GLN A 62 -19.31 -1.24 -18.40
C GLN A 62 -18.77 -1.55 -17.01
N GLU A 63 -17.45 -1.39 -16.84
CA GLU A 63 -16.80 -1.53 -15.54
C GLU A 63 -15.67 -0.53 -15.40
N ARG A 64 -15.50 -0.01 -14.17
CA ARG A 64 -14.39 0.88 -13.82
C ARG A 64 -13.88 0.57 -12.41
N TYR A 65 -12.56 0.58 -12.29
CA TYR A 65 -11.88 0.47 -11.00
C TYR A 65 -11.74 1.84 -10.35
N CYS A 66 -11.82 1.86 -9.01
CA CYS A 66 -11.70 3.08 -8.22
C CYS A 66 -10.76 2.83 -7.04
N TRP A 67 -9.93 3.82 -6.73
CA TRP A 67 -8.97 3.78 -5.64
C TRP A 67 -9.44 4.54 -4.40
N THR A 68 -10.46 5.39 -4.55
CA THR A 68 -11.03 6.18 -3.48
C THR A 68 -12.54 6.08 -3.45
N GLU A 69 -13.14 6.39 -2.30
CA GLU A 69 -14.60 6.45 -2.16
C GLU A 69 -15.20 7.54 -3.04
N LYS A 70 -14.50 8.68 -3.15
CA LYS A 70 -14.93 9.79 -4.00
C LYS A 70 -15.05 9.36 -5.46
N GLU A 71 -14.02 8.70 -6.01
CA GLU A 71 -14.07 8.16 -7.38
C GLU A 71 -15.22 7.16 -7.56
N ARG A 72 -15.43 6.27 -6.58
CA ARG A 72 -16.55 5.32 -6.58
C ARG A 72 -17.89 6.04 -6.70
N ASP A 73 -18.09 7.08 -5.90
CA ASP A 73 -19.37 7.81 -5.87
C ASP A 73 -19.59 8.63 -7.15
N GLU A 74 -18.56 9.27 -7.68
CA GLU A 74 -18.59 9.98 -8.97
C GLU A 74 -18.94 9.04 -10.13
N ILE A 75 -18.26 7.89 -10.23
CA ILE A 75 -18.51 6.89 -11.27
C ILE A 75 -19.90 6.24 -11.10
N SER A 76 -20.32 6.01 -9.85
CA SER A 76 -21.67 5.49 -9.59
C SER A 76 -22.76 6.46 -10.01
N ALA A 77 -22.55 7.75 -9.82
CA ALA A 77 -23.46 8.80 -10.28
C ALA A 77 -23.48 8.88 -11.82
N GLU A 78 -22.33 8.79 -12.47
CA GLU A 78 -22.21 8.76 -13.94
C GLU A 78 -22.95 7.56 -14.55
N PHE A 79 -22.79 6.38 -13.96
CA PHE A 79 -23.47 5.15 -14.43
C PHE A 79 -24.96 5.15 -14.12
N GLY A 80 -25.43 5.88 -13.07
CA GLY A 80 -26.82 6.01 -12.69
C GLY A 80 -27.41 4.76 -12.04
N LYS A 81 -28.75 4.60 -12.09
CA LYS A 81 -29.44 3.51 -11.39
C LYS A 81 -29.04 2.11 -11.89
N GLY A 82 -28.99 1.14 -10.97
CA GLY A 82 -28.68 -0.26 -11.28
C GLY A 82 -27.20 -0.58 -11.34
N VAL A 83 -26.37 0.23 -10.69
CA VAL A 83 -24.93 -0.01 -10.53
C VAL A 83 -24.69 -1.08 -9.47
N HIS A 84 -23.76 -1.98 -9.74
CA HIS A 84 -23.21 -2.93 -8.78
C HIS A 84 -21.83 -2.46 -8.36
N ILE A 85 -21.59 -2.34 -7.04
CA ILE A 85 -20.32 -1.94 -6.46
C ILE A 85 -19.74 -3.14 -5.72
N GLN A 86 -18.55 -3.55 -6.10
CA GLN A 86 -17.74 -4.56 -5.39
C GLN A 86 -16.60 -3.86 -4.68
N ARG A 87 -16.43 -4.12 -3.39
CA ARG A 87 -15.27 -3.69 -2.60
C ARG A 87 -14.26 -4.82 -2.53
N TYR A 88 -13.00 -4.51 -2.79
CA TYR A 88 -11.88 -5.44 -2.61
C TYR A 88 -11.20 -5.19 -1.26
N LYS A 89 -11.17 -6.20 -0.41
CA LYS A 89 -10.44 -6.18 0.87
C LYS A 89 -9.06 -6.84 0.76
N GLY A 90 -8.90 -7.75 -0.20
CA GLY A 90 -7.66 -8.46 -0.42
C GLY A 90 -7.42 -8.78 -1.90
N LEU A 91 -6.16 -8.99 -2.25
CA LEU A 91 -5.72 -9.33 -3.61
C LEU A 91 -6.31 -10.68 -4.08
N GLY A 92 -6.59 -11.60 -3.14
CA GLY A 92 -7.21 -12.89 -3.42
C GLY A 92 -8.68 -12.82 -3.90
N GLU A 93 -9.34 -11.69 -3.76
CA GLU A 93 -10.70 -11.47 -4.28
C GLU A 93 -10.71 -11.13 -5.78
N MET A 94 -9.55 -10.83 -6.36
CA MET A 94 -9.37 -10.56 -7.77
C MET A 94 -9.05 -11.84 -8.53
N ASN A 95 -9.63 -12.02 -9.71
CA ASN A 95 -9.15 -13.05 -10.62
C ASN A 95 -7.82 -12.62 -11.27
N ALA A 96 -7.14 -13.55 -11.94
CA ALA A 96 -5.81 -13.30 -12.52
C ALA A 96 -5.79 -12.13 -13.53
N HIS A 97 -6.85 -11.96 -14.32
CA HIS A 97 -6.95 -10.87 -15.29
C HIS A 97 -7.12 -9.52 -14.59
N GLN A 98 -7.98 -9.43 -13.59
CA GLN A 98 -8.18 -8.23 -12.79
C GLN A 98 -6.90 -7.81 -12.06
N LEU A 99 -6.22 -8.78 -11.43
CA LEU A 99 -4.94 -8.53 -10.74
C LEU A 99 -3.86 -8.04 -11.72
N TRP A 100 -3.81 -8.65 -12.90
CA TRP A 100 -2.89 -8.21 -13.95
C TRP A 100 -3.15 -6.76 -14.35
N GLU A 101 -4.35 -6.45 -14.81
CA GLU A 101 -4.70 -5.12 -15.34
C GLU A 101 -4.53 -3.99 -14.32
N THR A 102 -4.85 -4.24 -13.06
CA THR A 102 -4.89 -3.19 -12.04
C THR A 102 -3.60 -3.02 -11.27
N THR A 103 -2.81 -4.10 -11.12
CA THR A 103 -1.72 -4.13 -10.12
C THR A 103 -0.39 -4.61 -10.68
N MET A 104 -0.40 -5.54 -11.64
CA MET A 104 0.82 -6.17 -12.13
C MET A 104 1.35 -5.55 -13.43
N ASN A 105 0.46 -5.17 -14.34
CA ASN A 105 0.82 -4.64 -15.65
C ASN A 105 1.60 -3.32 -15.53
N PRO A 106 2.83 -3.24 -16.05
CA PRO A 106 3.64 -2.02 -15.98
C PRO A 106 2.98 -0.77 -16.56
N ASP A 107 2.10 -0.93 -17.56
CA ASP A 107 1.47 0.18 -18.27
C ASP A 107 0.28 0.79 -17.51
N THR A 108 -0.35 0.02 -16.63
CA THR A 108 -1.61 0.43 -15.96
C THR A 108 -1.53 0.45 -14.44
N ARG A 109 -0.55 -0.25 -13.85
CA ARG A 109 -0.39 -0.31 -12.40
C ARG A 109 -0.05 1.05 -11.78
N ILE A 110 -0.52 1.26 -10.56
CA ILE A 110 -0.16 2.42 -9.75
C ILE A 110 0.83 1.96 -8.68
N LEU A 111 2.03 2.56 -8.70
CA LEU A 111 3.07 2.33 -7.72
C LEU A 111 3.37 3.61 -6.95
N ARG A 112 3.51 3.47 -5.64
CA ARG A 112 3.98 4.53 -4.76
C ARG A 112 5.43 4.25 -4.36
N GLN A 113 6.36 5.13 -4.77
CA GLN A 113 7.76 5.01 -4.39
C GLN A 113 7.94 5.30 -2.90
N VAL A 114 8.76 4.49 -2.24
CA VAL A 114 9.13 4.68 -0.84
C VAL A 114 10.33 5.62 -0.79
N ASN A 115 10.17 6.76 -0.13
CA ASN A 115 11.21 7.75 0.06
C ASN A 115 11.52 7.93 1.54
N ILE A 116 12.78 8.27 1.85
CA ILE A 116 13.20 8.66 3.19
C ILE A 116 13.75 10.08 3.10
N GLU A 117 12.94 11.05 3.51
CA GLU A 117 13.37 12.46 3.53
C GLU A 117 14.25 12.75 4.74
N ASN A 118 14.00 12.07 5.86
CA ASN A 118 14.77 12.19 7.09
C ASN A 118 15.02 10.82 7.71
N ALA A 119 16.24 10.32 7.56
CA ALA A 119 16.62 8.99 8.03
C ALA A 119 16.57 8.86 9.58
N ALA A 120 16.91 9.91 10.31
CA ALA A 120 16.87 9.89 11.78
C ALA A 120 15.44 9.84 12.31
N GLU A 121 14.54 10.61 11.71
CA GLU A 121 13.11 10.60 12.08
C GLU A 121 12.46 9.25 11.72
N ALA A 122 12.76 8.70 10.54
CA ALA A 122 12.28 7.39 10.14
C ALA A 122 12.76 6.29 11.11
N ASP A 123 14.03 6.31 11.53
CA ASP A 123 14.56 5.33 12.50
C ASP A 123 13.87 5.47 13.86
N ARG A 124 13.63 6.69 14.32
CA ARG A 124 12.89 6.95 15.56
C ARG A 124 11.47 6.38 15.49
N ILE A 125 10.74 6.62 14.40
CA ILE A 125 9.38 6.12 14.22
C ILE A 125 9.38 4.59 14.14
N PHE A 126 10.25 3.98 13.36
CA PHE A 126 10.34 2.52 13.28
C PHE A 126 10.71 1.90 14.64
N SER A 127 11.62 2.50 15.38
CA SER A 127 12.00 2.02 16.73
C SER A 127 10.84 2.11 17.72
N MET A 128 10.05 3.18 17.65
CA MET A 128 8.87 3.37 18.50
C MET A 128 7.75 2.39 18.15
N LEU A 129 7.45 2.20 16.86
CA LEU A 129 6.32 1.37 16.42
C LEU A 129 6.64 -0.13 16.48
N MET A 130 7.89 -0.52 16.23
CA MET A 130 8.33 -1.91 16.08
C MET A 130 9.30 -2.37 17.18
N GLY A 131 9.61 -1.52 18.14
CA GLY A 131 10.45 -1.85 19.28
C GLY A 131 9.69 -2.60 20.38
N ASP A 132 10.44 -3.07 21.39
CA ASP A 132 9.89 -3.87 22.50
C ASP A 132 9.14 -3.00 23.53
N GLU A 133 9.39 -1.69 23.54
CA GLU A 133 8.76 -0.77 24.50
C GLU A 133 7.32 -0.45 24.11
N VAL A 134 6.38 -0.80 24.99
CA VAL A 134 4.93 -0.59 24.80
C VAL A 134 4.48 0.85 25.07
N PRO A 135 4.94 1.55 26.13
CA PRO A 135 4.41 2.85 26.49
C PRO A 135 4.55 3.93 25.40
N PRO A 136 5.70 4.11 24.72
CA PRO A 136 5.84 5.10 23.67
C PRO A 136 4.92 4.83 22.45
N ARG A 137 4.75 3.54 22.11
CA ARG A 137 3.86 3.12 21.02
C ARG A 137 2.40 3.41 21.35
N ARG A 138 1.98 3.09 22.60
CA ARG A 138 0.63 3.36 23.07
C ARG A 138 0.30 4.86 23.01
N GLU A 139 1.20 5.68 23.53
CA GLU A 139 1.05 7.14 23.52
C GLU A 139 0.94 7.68 22.08
N PHE A 140 1.74 7.16 21.15
CA PHE A 140 1.66 7.52 19.74
C PHE A 140 0.30 7.16 19.14
N ILE A 141 -0.21 5.96 19.41
CA ILE A 141 -1.51 5.49 18.91
C ILE A 141 -2.64 6.36 19.48
N GLU A 142 -2.63 6.65 20.77
CA GLU A 142 -3.65 7.48 21.43
C GLU A 142 -3.67 8.91 20.85
N ARG A 143 -2.50 9.52 20.63
CA ARG A 143 -2.39 10.85 20.03
C ARG A 143 -2.87 10.93 18.59
N ASN A 144 -2.71 9.85 17.82
CA ASN A 144 -3.01 9.83 16.39
C ASN A 144 -4.29 9.06 16.05
N ALA A 145 -5.05 8.60 17.05
CA ALA A 145 -6.26 7.80 16.85
C ALA A 145 -7.31 8.49 15.97
N HIS A 146 -7.38 9.82 16.00
CA HIS A 146 -8.33 10.61 15.20
C HIS A 146 -8.00 10.62 13.69
N TYR A 147 -6.79 10.20 13.28
CA TYR A 147 -6.43 10.01 11.88
C TYR A 147 -6.69 8.60 11.37
N ALA A 148 -7.04 7.66 12.25
CA ALA A 148 -7.26 6.28 11.86
C ALA A 148 -8.60 6.14 11.12
N ASN A 149 -8.55 5.65 9.88
CA ASN A 149 -9.72 5.14 9.18
C ASN A 149 -9.94 3.71 9.66
N ILE A 150 -10.88 3.53 10.57
CA ILE A 150 -11.24 2.21 11.08
C ILE A 150 -12.32 1.65 10.14
N ASP A 151 -12.02 0.57 9.46
CA ASP A 151 -13.00 -0.26 8.78
C ASP A 151 -13.83 -0.99 9.85
N ALA A 152 -15.02 -0.45 10.15
CA ALA A 152 -15.99 -1.07 11.05
C ALA A 152 -16.91 -2.01 10.25
#